data_638637e370335d565cc3c9b8c0b11d55
#
_entry.id   638637e370335d565cc3c9b8c0b11d55
#
_cell.length_a   1.000
_cell.length_b   1.000
_cell.length_c   1.000
_cell.angle_alpha   90.00
_cell.angle_beta   90.00
_cell.angle_gamma   90.00
#
_symmetry.space_group_name_H-M   'P 1'
#
loop_
_entity.id
_entity.type
_entity.pdbx_description
1 polymer ?
#
loop_
_entity_poly.entity_id
_entity_poly.type
_entity_poly.pdbx_seq_one_letter_code
_entity_poly.pdbx_strand_id
1 'polypeptide(L)'
;MSLLKTILNRRQKGKPFVHRDGRELSLHFSEPVVQSNMNLDQPDVLALGYTRTMMGFLLFVPEPKKISMIGLGGGSLPKYCYRQLPDSKISVAEINPDVVALRNEFLIPEDDGRFRIHCEDGARFIKNFCASEDVIVVDGYDIAGHAPSLCTEKFYADCYRALSRQGVMVVN
;
A
#
# COMPACT_ATOMS: atom_id res chain seq x y z
N MET A 1 2.01 37.38 -5.37
CA MET A 1 1.34 36.66 -6.50
C MET A 1 2.14 35.46 -7.00
N SER A 2 3.01 34.90 -6.20
CA SER A 2 3.97 33.85 -6.65
C SER A 2 3.73 32.47 -6.03
N LEU A 3 3.37 32.35 -4.74
CA LEU A 3 3.20 31.04 -4.07
C LEU A 3 1.97 30.24 -4.57
N LEU A 4 0.85 30.91 -4.80
CA LEU A 4 -0.37 30.26 -5.30
C LEU A 4 -0.21 29.74 -6.73
N LYS A 5 0.56 30.40 -7.60
CA LYS A 5 0.86 29.90 -8.95
C LYS A 5 1.80 28.69 -8.94
N THR A 6 2.70 28.59 -7.96
CA THR A 6 3.62 27.43 -7.82
C THR A 6 2.87 26.19 -7.32
N ILE A 7 1.88 26.35 -6.46
CA ILE A 7 1.00 25.26 -5.99
C ILE A 7 0.06 24.80 -7.10
N LEU A 8 -0.49 25.72 -7.91
CA LEU A 8 -1.41 25.39 -9.00
C LEU A 8 -0.75 24.73 -10.20
N ASN A 9 0.54 24.99 -10.46
CA ASN A 9 1.25 24.36 -11.60
C ASN A 9 1.76 22.94 -11.28
N ARG A 10 1.71 22.46 -10.05
CA ARG A 10 2.06 21.06 -9.69
C ARG A 10 0.91 20.07 -9.86
N ARG A 11 -0.28 20.52 -10.19
CA ARG A 11 -1.46 19.66 -10.38
C ARG A 11 -1.56 19.14 -11.81
N GLN A 12 -0.61 18.35 -12.27
CA GLN A 12 -0.86 17.48 -13.42
C GLN A 12 -1.87 16.42 -12.96
N LYS A 13 -3.06 16.42 -13.59
CA LYS A 13 -4.16 15.50 -13.31
C LYS A 13 -3.62 14.06 -13.28
N GLY A 14 -3.66 13.40 -12.12
CA GLY A 14 -3.22 12.02 -11.96
C GLY A 14 -1.83 11.80 -11.34
N LYS A 15 -1.04 12.85 -11.09
CA LYS A 15 0.23 12.68 -10.37
C LYS A 15 0.02 12.78 -8.87
N PRO A 16 0.65 11.89 -8.07
CA PRO A 16 0.63 12.01 -6.63
C PRO A 16 1.33 13.30 -6.19
N PHE A 17 0.82 13.91 -5.14
CA PHE A 17 1.48 15.03 -4.48
C PHE A 17 1.40 14.86 -2.98
N VAL A 18 2.40 15.41 -2.30
CA VAL A 18 2.52 15.36 -0.85
C VAL A 18 2.12 16.71 -0.28
N HIS A 19 1.26 16.69 0.72
CA HIS A 19 0.91 17.85 1.53
C HIS A 19 1.48 17.64 2.93
N ARG A 20 2.10 18.71 3.46
CA ARG A 20 2.65 18.73 4.82
C ARG A 20 1.99 19.82 5.63
N ASP A 21 1.41 19.43 6.76
CA ASP A 21 0.87 20.34 7.77
C ASP A 21 1.51 20.03 9.12
N GLY A 22 2.46 20.86 9.51
CA GLY A 22 3.26 20.66 10.72
C GLY A 22 4.01 19.32 10.72
N ARG A 23 3.53 18.37 11.52
CA ARG A 23 4.07 17.02 11.65
C ARG A 23 3.31 15.96 10.85
N GLU A 24 2.21 16.35 10.23
CA GLU A 24 1.41 15.45 9.39
C GLU A 24 1.88 15.54 7.94
N LEU A 25 2.04 14.38 7.33
CA LEU A 25 2.36 14.21 5.92
C LEU A 25 1.27 13.38 5.26
N SER A 26 0.66 13.91 4.20
CA SER A 26 -0.41 13.22 3.49
C SER A 26 -0.14 13.10 2.01
N LEU A 27 -0.56 11.98 1.45
CA LEU A 27 -0.50 11.67 0.01
C LEU A 27 -1.87 11.93 -0.62
N HIS A 28 -1.86 12.58 -1.77
CA HIS A 28 -3.07 12.88 -2.54
C HIS A 28 -2.84 12.63 -4.03
N PHE A 29 -3.90 12.22 -4.76
CA PHE A 29 -3.98 12.25 -6.22
C PHE A 29 -4.91 13.37 -6.70
N SER A 30 -5.86 13.77 -5.84
CA SER A 30 -6.80 14.88 -6.07
C SER A 30 -7.25 15.42 -4.72
N GLU A 31 -7.54 16.72 -4.64
CA GLU A 31 -8.20 17.28 -3.46
C GLU A 31 -9.73 17.01 -3.54
N PRO A 32 -10.39 16.79 -2.40
CA PRO A 32 -9.86 16.79 -1.02
C PRO A 32 -9.48 15.39 -0.50
N VAL A 33 -9.34 14.38 -1.36
CA VAL A 33 -9.20 12.97 -0.97
C VAL A 33 -7.79 12.68 -0.47
N VAL A 34 -7.68 12.24 0.79
CA VAL A 34 -6.43 11.76 1.40
C VAL A 34 -6.28 10.27 1.11
N GLN A 35 -5.21 9.90 0.41
CA GLN A 35 -4.89 8.50 0.11
C GLN A 35 -4.09 7.84 1.22
N SER A 36 -3.23 8.61 1.88
CA SER A 36 -2.44 8.13 3.01
C SER A 36 -2.08 9.29 3.93
N ASN A 37 -1.90 8.99 5.21
CA ASN A 37 -1.46 9.96 6.21
C ASN A 37 -0.41 9.32 7.12
N MET A 38 0.61 10.11 7.48
CA MET A 38 1.70 9.73 8.38
C MET A 38 2.02 10.89 9.33
N ASN A 39 2.12 10.59 10.63
CA ASN A 39 2.69 11.51 11.59
C ASN A 39 4.20 11.30 11.66
N LEU A 40 4.99 12.37 11.46
CA LEU A 40 6.47 12.31 11.43
C LEU A 40 7.09 11.94 12.78
N ASP A 41 6.39 12.17 13.89
CA ASP A 41 6.87 11.79 15.23
C ASP A 41 6.58 10.30 15.51
N GLN A 42 5.61 9.71 14.80
CA GLN A 42 5.19 8.32 14.95
C GLN A 42 4.94 7.68 13.56
N PRO A 43 5.97 7.57 12.73
CA PRO A 43 5.80 7.22 11.31
C PRO A 43 5.29 5.79 11.07
N ASP A 44 5.43 4.91 12.04
CA ASP A 44 5.03 3.51 11.96
C ASP A 44 3.60 3.27 12.52
N VAL A 45 2.93 4.30 13.04
CA VAL A 45 1.56 4.19 13.56
C VAL A 45 0.55 4.27 12.41
N LEU A 46 -0.47 3.41 12.47
CA LEU A 46 -1.57 3.41 11.51
C LEU A 46 -2.54 4.58 11.82
N ALA A 47 -2.36 5.69 11.12
CA ALA A 47 -3.14 6.93 11.34
C ALA A 47 -4.61 6.78 10.92
N LEU A 48 -4.86 6.16 9.75
CA LEU A 48 -6.21 6.01 9.20
C LEU A 48 -6.92 4.79 9.79
N GLY A 49 -8.22 4.95 10.09
CA GLY A 49 -9.01 3.89 10.74
C GLY A 49 -9.08 2.60 9.94
N TYR A 50 -9.26 2.67 8.62
CA TYR A 50 -9.35 1.51 7.77
C TYR A 50 -8.07 0.65 7.80
N THR A 51 -6.88 1.27 7.87
CA THR A 51 -5.62 0.51 7.93
C THR A 51 -5.54 -0.36 9.20
N ARG A 52 -6.06 0.15 10.32
CA ARG A 52 -6.18 -0.66 11.55
C ARG A 52 -7.15 -1.82 11.39
N THR A 53 -8.28 -1.59 10.69
CA THR A 53 -9.26 -2.66 10.41
C THR A 53 -8.64 -3.72 9.49
N MET A 54 -7.88 -3.33 8.49
CA MET A 54 -7.20 -4.27 7.59
C MET A 54 -6.20 -5.17 8.32
N MET A 55 -5.59 -4.71 9.42
CA MET A 55 -4.73 -5.56 10.26
C MET A 55 -5.50 -6.66 11.02
N GLY A 56 -6.83 -6.69 10.91
CA GLY A 56 -7.67 -7.75 11.46
C GLY A 56 -7.33 -9.17 10.97
N PHE A 57 -6.55 -9.30 9.89
CA PHE A 57 -6.04 -10.60 9.46
C PHE A 57 -5.22 -11.30 10.55
N LEU A 58 -4.60 -10.55 11.46
CA LEU A 58 -3.83 -11.12 12.57
C LEU A 58 -4.70 -11.94 13.55
N LEU A 59 -6.01 -11.76 13.55
CA LEU A 59 -6.93 -12.61 14.32
C LEU A 59 -7.03 -14.03 13.74
N PHE A 60 -6.72 -14.21 12.46
CA PHE A 60 -6.80 -15.49 11.75
C PHE A 60 -5.41 -16.07 11.47
N VAL A 61 -4.44 -15.23 11.20
CA VAL A 61 -3.04 -15.59 10.95
C VAL A 61 -2.13 -14.72 11.81
N PRO A 62 -1.90 -15.08 13.07
CA PRO A 62 -1.16 -14.23 14.02
C PRO A 62 0.32 -14.03 13.67
N GLU A 63 0.93 -15.01 13.02
CA GLU A 63 2.35 -15.02 12.66
C GLU A 63 2.56 -15.34 11.18
N PRO A 64 2.12 -14.45 10.26
CA PRO A 64 2.28 -14.69 8.84
C PRO A 64 3.76 -14.68 8.46
N LYS A 65 4.19 -15.63 7.66
CA LYS A 65 5.57 -15.68 7.15
C LYS A 65 5.71 -14.99 5.80
N LYS A 66 4.62 -14.93 5.02
CA LYS A 66 4.59 -14.27 3.71
C LYS A 66 3.35 -13.41 3.56
N ILE A 67 3.57 -12.13 3.31
CA ILE A 67 2.54 -11.11 3.11
C ILE A 67 2.74 -10.46 1.75
N SER A 68 1.78 -10.63 0.86
CA SER A 68 1.72 -9.90 -0.41
C SER A 68 0.73 -8.75 -0.32
N MET A 69 1.13 -7.55 -0.72
CA MET A 69 0.28 -6.36 -0.69
C MET A 69 0.12 -5.78 -2.10
N ILE A 70 -1.06 -5.31 -2.42
CA ILE A 70 -1.38 -4.62 -3.66
C ILE A 70 -1.84 -3.21 -3.32
N GLY A 71 -1.05 -2.23 -3.76
CA GLY A 71 -1.13 -0.83 -3.37
C GLY A 71 -0.10 -0.49 -2.29
N LEU A 72 0.67 0.59 -2.53
CA LEU A 72 1.68 1.11 -1.61
C LEU A 72 1.17 2.34 -0.86
N GLY A 73 0.64 3.31 -1.60
CA GLY A 73 0.29 4.61 -1.04
C GLY A 73 1.46 5.24 -0.30
N GLY A 74 1.23 5.79 0.90
CA GLY A 74 2.27 6.27 1.82
C GLY A 74 2.91 5.17 2.66
N GLY A 75 2.69 3.89 2.33
CA GLY A 75 3.34 2.76 2.96
C GLY A 75 2.93 2.48 4.41
N SER A 76 1.77 2.93 4.86
CA SER A 76 1.34 2.73 6.25
C SER A 76 1.28 1.26 6.64
N LEU A 77 0.57 0.42 5.85
CA LEU A 77 0.44 -1.01 6.11
C LEU A 77 1.77 -1.76 6.00
N PRO A 78 2.55 -1.62 4.91
CA PRO A 78 3.81 -2.35 4.79
C PRO A 78 4.86 -1.91 5.82
N LYS A 79 4.94 -0.63 6.22
CA LYS A 79 5.82 -0.17 7.31
C LYS A 79 5.44 -0.81 8.64
N TYR A 80 4.15 -0.78 8.96
CA TYR A 80 3.64 -1.38 10.19
C TYR A 80 3.98 -2.87 10.25
N CYS A 81 3.67 -3.62 9.18
CA CYS A 81 3.99 -5.06 9.11
C CYS A 81 5.51 -5.31 9.21
N TYR A 82 6.33 -4.50 8.53
CA TYR A 82 7.78 -4.63 8.59
C TYR A 82 8.34 -4.47 10.00
N ARG A 83 7.77 -3.56 10.80
CA ARG A 83 8.19 -3.29 12.18
C ARG A 83 7.63 -4.29 13.19
N GLN A 84 6.34 -4.63 13.07
CA GLN A 84 5.63 -5.43 14.07
C GLN A 84 5.72 -6.94 13.81
N LEU A 85 6.05 -7.34 12.58
CA LEU A 85 6.11 -8.75 12.17
C LEU A 85 7.53 -9.08 11.64
N PRO A 86 8.54 -9.17 12.54
CA PRO A 86 9.95 -9.28 12.15
C PRO A 86 10.28 -10.55 11.36
N ASP A 87 9.47 -11.60 11.51
CA ASP A 87 9.64 -12.88 10.80
C ASP A 87 8.93 -12.94 9.44
N SER A 88 8.16 -11.92 9.09
CA SER A 88 7.41 -11.86 7.83
C SER A 88 8.28 -11.38 6.68
N LYS A 89 8.11 -12.02 5.52
CA LYS A 89 8.55 -11.48 4.23
C LYS A 89 7.40 -10.72 3.60
N ILE A 90 7.64 -9.50 3.17
CA ILE A 90 6.65 -8.57 2.68
C ILE A 90 7.00 -8.19 1.25
N SER A 91 6.08 -8.43 0.32
CA SER A 91 6.20 -8.04 -1.08
C SER A 91 5.05 -7.10 -1.43
N VAL A 92 5.34 -5.92 -1.96
CA VAL A 92 4.33 -4.90 -2.29
C VAL A 92 4.35 -4.61 -3.78
N ALA A 93 3.21 -4.70 -4.44
CA ALA A 93 3.04 -4.23 -5.81
C ALA A 93 2.44 -2.83 -5.82
N GLU A 94 3.07 -1.92 -6.53
CA GLU A 94 2.59 -0.56 -6.78
C GLU A 94 2.71 -0.24 -8.27
N ILE A 95 1.60 0.13 -8.89
CA ILE A 95 1.57 0.38 -10.34
C ILE A 95 2.15 1.74 -10.72
N ASN A 96 2.08 2.71 -9.80
CA ASN A 96 2.48 4.09 -10.07
C ASN A 96 3.94 4.35 -9.65
N PRO A 97 4.88 4.53 -10.60
CA PRO A 97 6.28 4.80 -10.27
C PRO A 97 6.47 6.12 -9.51
N ASP A 98 5.57 7.10 -9.69
CA ASP A 98 5.65 8.37 -8.95
C ASP A 98 5.30 8.16 -7.46
N VAL A 99 4.45 7.18 -7.11
CA VAL A 99 4.19 6.78 -5.71
C VAL A 99 5.42 6.08 -5.13
N VAL A 100 6.02 5.15 -5.88
CA VAL A 100 7.25 4.47 -5.46
C VAL A 100 8.38 5.47 -5.21
N ALA A 101 8.48 6.53 -6.03
CA ALA A 101 9.49 7.58 -5.87
C ALA A 101 9.35 8.38 -4.56
N LEU A 102 8.17 8.40 -3.94
CA LEU A 102 7.92 9.05 -2.64
C LEU A 102 8.34 8.21 -1.42
N ARG A 103 8.92 7.03 -1.66
CA ARG A 103 9.35 6.08 -0.64
C ARG A 103 10.09 6.73 0.54
N ASN A 104 11.08 7.55 0.25
CA ASN A 104 11.91 8.20 1.26
C ASN A 104 11.14 9.27 2.04
N GLU A 105 10.24 10.00 1.40
CA GLU A 105 9.42 11.02 2.06
C GLU A 105 8.49 10.39 3.11
N PHE A 106 7.96 9.20 2.81
CA PHE A 106 7.09 8.45 3.73
C PHE A 106 7.84 7.47 4.63
N LEU A 107 9.17 7.51 4.66
CA LEU A 107 10.01 6.66 5.50
C LEU A 107 9.73 5.15 5.30
N ILE A 108 9.39 4.74 4.07
CA ILE A 108 9.18 3.33 3.73
C ILE A 108 10.55 2.65 3.69
N PRO A 109 10.71 1.45 4.31
CA PRO A 109 11.98 0.72 4.34
C PRO A 109 12.56 0.49 2.95
N GLU A 110 13.89 0.50 2.82
CA GLU A 110 14.57 0.06 1.61
C GLU A 110 14.35 -1.44 1.36
N ASP A 111 14.53 -1.86 0.10
CA ASP A 111 14.46 -3.28 -0.25
C ASP A 111 15.56 -4.05 0.46
N ASP A 112 15.18 -5.18 1.09
CA ASP A 112 16.11 -6.06 1.80
C ASP A 112 15.73 -7.55 1.64
N GLY A 113 16.23 -8.42 2.52
CA GLY A 113 15.96 -9.86 2.50
C GLY A 113 14.50 -10.23 2.80
N ARG A 114 13.70 -9.33 3.37
CA ARG A 114 12.31 -9.57 3.76
C ARG A 114 11.32 -8.47 3.35
N PHE A 115 11.76 -7.40 2.73
CA PHE A 115 10.89 -6.32 2.23
C PHE A 115 11.26 -5.98 0.78
N ARG A 116 10.25 -5.94 -0.11
CA ARG A 116 10.47 -5.55 -1.49
C ARG A 116 9.26 -4.86 -2.10
N ILE A 117 9.52 -3.78 -2.85
CA ILE A 117 8.53 -3.11 -3.69
C ILE A 117 8.75 -3.51 -5.15
N HIS A 118 7.65 -3.90 -5.82
CA HIS A 118 7.57 -4.21 -7.23
C HIS A 118 6.76 -3.14 -7.93
N CYS A 119 7.39 -2.38 -8.85
CA CYS A 119 6.67 -1.39 -9.65
C CYS A 119 5.96 -2.08 -10.81
N GLU A 120 4.79 -2.67 -10.52
CA GLU A 120 3.99 -3.42 -11.49
C GLU A 120 2.49 -3.46 -11.12
N ASP A 121 1.66 -3.84 -12.08
CA ASP A 121 0.22 -4.05 -11.86
C ASP A 121 -0.05 -5.21 -10.90
N GLY A 122 -0.90 -4.96 -9.86
CA GLY A 122 -1.20 -5.92 -8.80
C GLY A 122 -1.86 -7.21 -9.31
N ALA A 123 -2.71 -7.12 -10.34
CA ALA A 123 -3.33 -8.31 -10.95
C ALA A 123 -2.33 -9.14 -11.76
N ARG A 124 -1.21 -8.53 -12.18
CA ARG A 124 -0.10 -9.26 -12.79
C ARG A 124 0.81 -9.86 -11.74
N PHE A 125 1.15 -9.08 -10.73
CA PHE A 125 2.01 -9.47 -9.62
C PHE A 125 1.52 -10.73 -8.92
N ILE A 126 0.22 -10.82 -8.59
CA ILE A 126 -0.32 -11.94 -7.82
C ILE A 126 -0.21 -13.29 -8.55
N LYS A 127 -0.07 -13.30 -9.88
CA LYS A 127 0.09 -14.51 -10.67
C LYS A 127 1.43 -15.23 -10.44
N ASN A 128 2.41 -14.54 -9.88
CA ASN A 128 3.73 -15.10 -9.58
C ASN A 128 3.69 -16.08 -8.38
N PHE A 129 2.56 -16.13 -7.64
CA PHE A 129 2.43 -16.93 -6.43
C PHE A 129 1.49 -18.12 -6.64
N CYS A 130 1.74 -19.21 -5.92
CA CYS A 130 0.90 -20.38 -5.91
C CYS A 130 0.99 -21.07 -4.54
N ALA A 131 -0.13 -21.12 -3.82
CA ALA A 131 -0.29 -21.76 -2.51
C ALA A 131 0.83 -21.39 -1.51
N SER A 132 1.29 -20.14 -1.55
CA SER A 132 2.47 -19.71 -0.80
C SER A 132 2.25 -18.51 0.13
N GLU A 133 1.22 -17.70 -0.10
CA GLU A 133 1.00 -16.48 0.65
C GLU A 133 0.09 -16.71 1.86
N ASP A 134 0.55 -16.32 3.04
CA ASP A 134 -0.26 -16.44 4.25
C ASP A 134 -1.28 -15.31 4.33
N VAL A 135 -0.92 -14.14 3.82
CA VAL A 135 -1.81 -12.97 3.77
C VAL A 135 -1.67 -12.25 2.44
N ILE A 136 -2.81 -11.94 1.83
CA ILE A 136 -2.88 -11.02 0.70
C ILE A 136 -3.68 -9.79 1.13
N VAL A 137 -3.08 -8.61 1.05
CA VAL A 137 -3.71 -7.31 1.36
C VAL A 137 -3.97 -6.58 0.05
N VAL A 138 -5.21 -6.21 -0.22
CA VAL A 138 -5.59 -5.46 -1.42
C VAL A 138 -6.09 -4.07 -1.01
N ASP A 139 -5.28 -3.07 -1.28
CA ASP A 139 -5.56 -1.64 -1.01
C ASP A 139 -5.20 -0.80 -2.24
N GLY A 140 -5.69 -1.25 -3.39
CA GLY A 140 -5.39 -0.68 -4.71
C GLY A 140 -6.49 0.25 -5.20
N TYR A 141 -6.33 1.54 -4.96
CA TYR A 141 -7.23 2.59 -5.45
C TYR A 141 -6.54 3.45 -6.48
N ASP A 142 -7.30 3.88 -7.49
CA ASP A 142 -6.94 4.95 -8.40
C ASP A 142 -7.83 6.19 -8.18
N ILE A 143 -7.69 7.20 -9.03
CA ILE A 143 -8.47 8.44 -8.93
C ILE A 143 -9.98 8.19 -9.11
N ALA A 144 -10.35 7.14 -9.82
CA ALA A 144 -11.74 6.78 -10.11
C ALA A 144 -12.35 5.84 -9.05
N GLY A 145 -11.56 5.35 -8.10
CA GLY A 145 -11.95 4.38 -7.09
C GLY A 145 -11.14 3.09 -7.15
N HIS A 146 -11.77 1.93 -7.04
CA HIS A 146 -11.10 0.64 -7.21
C HIS A 146 -10.54 0.48 -8.62
N ALA A 147 -9.28 0.08 -8.73
CA ALA A 147 -8.67 -0.22 -10.01
C ALA A 147 -9.44 -1.37 -10.72
N PRO A 148 -9.93 -1.17 -11.95
CA PRO A 148 -10.78 -2.18 -12.62
C PRO A 148 -10.13 -3.57 -12.75
N SER A 149 -8.80 -3.64 -12.87
CA SER A 149 -8.04 -4.91 -12.92
C SER A 149 -8.16 -5.72 -11.64
N LEU A 150 -8.39 -5.06 -10.49
CA LEU A 150 -8.52 -5.67 -9.17
C LEU A 150 -9.98 -6.04 -8.81
N CYS A 151 -10.96 -5.74 -9.67
CA CYS A 151 -12.37 -6.01 -9.45
C CYS A 151 -12.91 -7.20 -10.28
N THR A 152 -12.03 -7.98 -10.91
CA THR A 152 -12.42 -9.07 -11.80
C THR A 152 -12.49 -10.40 -11.07
N GLU A 153 -13.42 -11.29 -11.48
CA GLU A 153 -13.45 -12.67 -10.98
C GLU A 153 -12.10 -13.38 -11.13
N LYS A 154 -11.45 -13.14 -12.28
CA LYS A 154 -10.11 -13.70 -12.55
C LYS A 154 -9.07 -13.25 -11.53
N PHE A 155 -9.07 -11.98 -11.11
CA PHE A 155 -8.15 -11.49 -10.09
C PHE A 155 -8.37 -12.21 -8.75
N TYR A 156 -9.62 -12.35 -8.32
CA TYR A 156 -9.94 -13.08 -7.09
C TYR A 156 -9.58 -14.56 -7.17
N ALA A 157 -9.78 -15.19 -8.32
CA ALA A 157 -9.34 -16.58 -8.55
C ALA A 157 -7.80 -16.71 -8.49
N ASP A 158 -7.06 -15.74 -9.05
CA ASP A 158 -5.60 -15.70 -8.98
C ASP A 158 -5.12 -15.47 -7.51
N CYS A 159 -5.80 -14.60 -6.72
CA CYS A 159 -5.54 -14.43 -5.29
C CYS A 159 -5.80 -15.72 -4.51
N TYR A 160 -6.94 -16.38 -4.74
CA TYR A 160 -7.26 -17.66 -4.10
C TYR A 160 -6.18 -18.73 -4.37
N ARG A 161 -5.70 -18.82 -5.62
CA ARG A 161 -4.63 -19.74 -5.99
C ARG A 161 -3.28 -19.39 -5.33
N ALA A 162 -3.01 -18.10 -5.10
CA ALA A 162 -1.78 -17.65 -4.46
C ALA A 162 -1.75 -17.92 -2.96
N LEU A 163 -2.91 -17.91 -2.30
CA LEU A 163 -3.04 -18.17 -0.85
C LEU A 163 -2.61 -19.57 -0.49
N SER A 164 -1.91 -19.70 0.63
CA SER A 164 -1.67 -20.97 1.32
C SER A 164 -3.01 -21.54 1.85
N ARG A 165 -3.02 -22.79 2.28
CA ARG A 165 -4.25 -23.49 2.73
C ARG A 165 -4.99 -22.75 3.84
N GLN A 166 -4.29 -22.04 4.71
CA GLN A 166 -4.85 -21.28 5.84
C GLN A 166 -4.70 -19.76 5.61
N GLY A 167 -4.28 -19.38 4.41
CA GLY A 167 -4.07 -17.98 4.08
C GLY A 167 -5.36 -17.20 3.99
N VAL A 168 -5.27 -15.90 4.25
CA VAL A 168 -6.41 -14.99 4.23
C VAL A 168 -6.17 -13.82 3.28
N MET A 169 -7.24 -13.30 2.71
CA MET A 169 -7.21 -12.08 1.92
C MET A 169 -8.02 -11.00 2.62
N VAL A 170 -7.47 -9.79 2.67
CA VAL A 170 -8.14 -8.58 3.17
C VAL A 170 -8.23 -7.58 2.04
N VAL A 171 -9.41 -7.03 1.85
CA VAL A 171 -9.69 -6.05 0.78
C VAL A 171 -10.29 -4.80 1.42
N ASN A 172 -9.79 -3.63 1.03
CA ASN A 172 -10.38 -2.33 1.40
C ASN A 172 -11.44 -1.93 0.39
#